data_9b2418ff5cbace475e14cb2e60c53bf0
#
_entry.id   9b2418ff5cbace475e14cb2e60c53bf0
#
_cell.length_a   1.000
_cell.length_b   1.000
_cell.length_c   1.000
_cell.angle_alpha   90.00
_cell.angle_beta   90.00
_cell.angle_gamma   90.00
#
_symmetry.space_group_name_H-M   'P 1'
#
loop_
_entity.id
_entity.type
_entity.pdbx_description
1 polymer ?
#
loop_
_entity_poly.entity_id
_entity_poly.type
_entity_poly.pdbx_seq_one_letter_code
_entity_poly.pdbx_strand_id
1 'polypeptide(L)'
;MENKKELLEQIESYFSGALSASEKNAFEEKRASDSIFAEEVASYEKLMLAFEGHSKRKVLKNRLDLAHSEMTGVDDTTSIRSVKIRTAFSGTKVWAAAASIALVISMSTYALMNYVSPLNNNAKAHYRELSLDLEKVKSSQKKILKEINQDKQVVKQASFGGTAIAISADGYILTSYHVIKDVETVYIENKKFSRLKLKKVYTDPLLDLVIMKVEDDSFKTFGPLPFTFRKTDLDLGEKVFTLGYPKQDVVFGEGYISSVNGYEGDTASYQIAVPVNPGQSGGPLFDAQGNLIGIVSGKHTEYEGSAFAVKANYLKKTILSNDSLNANIKLPKINYLRNQGKIQMIKNLQDYVFEVKGYN
;
A
#
# COMPACT_ATOMS: atom_id res chain seq x y z
N MET A 1 3.19 -19.04 -23.36
CA MET A 1 2.40 -17.80 -23.32
C MET A 1 1.02 -17.96 -23.98
N GLU A 2 0.90 -18.75 -25.00
CA GLU A 2 -0.37 -19.05 -25.69
C GLU A 2 -1.43 -19.68 -24.78
N ASN A 3 -1.02 -20.65 -23.96
CA ASN A 3 -1.88 -21.39 -23.04
C ASN A 3 -2.55 -20.54 -21.94
N LYS A 4 -1.93 -19.42 -21.52
CA LYS A 4 -2.48 -18.54 -20.48
C LYS A 4 -3.53 -17.57 -21.03
N LYS A 5 -3.45 -17.23 -22.30
CA LYS A 5 -4.43 -16.36 -22.97
C LYS A 5 -5.74 -17.10 -23.24
N GLU A 6 -5.65 -18.32 -23.75
CA GLU A 6 -6.82 -19.20 -23.93
C GLU A 6 -7.55 -19.49 -22.63
N LEU A 7 -6.80 -19.70 -21.54
CA LEU A 7 -7.35 -19.91 -20.21
C LEU A 7 -8.14 -18.69 -19.71
N LEU A 8 -7.60 -17.49 -19.88
CA LEU A 8 -8.29 -16.25 -19.49
C LEU A 8 -9.54 -16.02 -20.34
N GLU A 9 -9.50 -16.29 -21.63
CA GLU A 9 -10.67 -16.18 -22.52
C GLU A 9 -11.78 -17.19 -22.14
N GLN A 10 -11.43 -18.41 -21.70
CA GLN A 10 -12.40 -19.38 -21.19
C GLN A 10 -13.04 -18.92 -19.88
N ILE A 11 -12.24 -18.39 -18.93
CA ILE A 11 -12.74 -17.87 -17.65
C ILE A 11 -13.67 -16.66 -17.89
N GLU A 12 -13.28 -15.72 -18.76
CA GLU A 12 -14.08 -14.56 -19.12
C GLU A 12 -15.41 -14.94 -19.76
N SER A 13 -15.39 -15.93 -20.68
CA SER A 13 -16.60 -16.46 -21.33
C SER A 13 -17.54 -17.15 -20.35
N TYR A 14 -17.03 -17.80 -19.32
CA TYR A 14 -17.82 -18.40 -18.25
C TYR A 14 -18.56 -17.34 -17.42
N PHE A 15 -17.84 -16.30 -16.95
CA PHE A 15 -18.43 -15.24 -16.12
C PHE A 15 -19.33 -14.26 -16.91
N SER A 16 -19.09 -14.08 -18.21
CA SER A 16 -19.96 -13.29 -19.08
C SER A 16 -21.24 -14.03 -19.51
N GLY A 17 -21.34 -15.35 -19.23
CA GLY A 17 -22.46 -16.17 -19.65
C GLY A 17 -22.47 -16.54 -21.15
N ALA A 18 -21.34 -16.41 -21.83
CA ALA A 18 -21.20 -16.65 -23.26
C ALA A 18 -21.03 -18.16 -23.61
N LEU A 19 -20.80 -19.01 -22.62
CA LEU A 19 -20.63 -20.45 -22.82
C LEU A 19 -21.96 -21.17 -23.01
N SER A 20 -22.00 -22.16 -23.89
CA SER A 20 -23.10 -23.09 -24.04
C SER A 20 -23.23 -24.01 -22.82
N ALA A 21 -24.38 -24.65 -22.65
CA ALA A 21 -24.64 -25.56 -21.52
C ALA A 21 -23.64 -26.71 -21.40
N SER A 22 -23.18 -27.25 -22.55
CA SER A 22 -22.17 -28.32 -22.58
C SER A 22 -20.78 -27.83 -22.17
N GLU A 23 -20.39 -26.64 -22.65
CA GLU A 23 -19.10 -26.04 -22.29
C GLU A 23 -19.03 -25.61 -20.83
N LYS A 24 -20.15 -25.14 -20.26
CA LYS A 24 -20.28 -24.82 -18.86
C LYS A 24 -20.09 -26.04 -17.96
N ASN A 25 -20.68 -27.16 -18.30
CA ASN A 25 -20.52 -28.42 -17.57
C ASN A 25 -19.05 -28.90 -17.62
N ALA A 26 -18.42 -28.85 -18.79
CA ALA A 26 -17.02 -29.21 -18.93
C ALA A 26 -16.07 -28.27 -18.14
N PHE A 27 -16.40 -26.98 -18.05
CA PHE A 27 -15.66 -26.00 -17.24
C PHE A 27 -15.77 -26.33 -15.74
N GLU A 28 -16.97 -26.64 -15.23
CA GLU A 28 -17.18 -27.00 -13.82
C GLU A 28 -16.53 -28.34 -13.45
N GLU A 29 -16.53 -29.32 -14.36
CA GLU A 29 -15.84 -30.59 -14.17
C GLU A 29 -14.33 -30.39 -14.10
N LYS A 30 -13.76 -29.54 -14.96
CA LYS A 30 -12.36 -29.15 -14.91
C LYS A 30 -12.02 -28.39 -13.63
N ARG A 31 -12.89 -27.47 -13.18
CA ARG A 31 -12.72 -26.74 -11.92
C ARG A 31 -12.73 -27.67 -10.71
N ALA A 32 -13.50 -28.76 -10.76
CA ALA A 32 -13.57 -29.73 -9.67
C ALA A 32 -12.35 -30.68 -9.66
N SER A 33 -11.74 -30.97 -10.82
CA SER A 33 -10.67 -31.96 -10.96
C SER A 33 -9.26 -31.36 -10.92
N ASP A 34 -9.10 -30.08 -11.26
CA ASP A 34 -7.81 -29.40 -11.34
C ASP A 34 -7.71 -28.24 -10.33
N SER A 35 -6.91 -28.45 -9.28
CA SER A 35 -6.75 -27.48 -8.19
C SER A 35 -6.07 -26.18 -8.64
N ILE A 36 -5.16 -26.22 -9.63
CA ILE A 36 -4.47 -25.04 -10.16
C ILE A 36 -5.45 -24.19 -10.97
N PHE A 37 -6.27 -24.85 -11.79
CA PHE A 37 -7.33 -24.18 -12.54
C PHE A 37 -8.38 -23.56 -11.61
N ALA A 38 -8.77 -24.24 -10.53
CA ALA A 38 -9.70 -23.73 -9.52
C ALA A 38 -9.17 -22.48 -8.83
N GLU A 39 -7.87 -22.40 -8.51
CA GLU A 39 -7.25 -21.23 -7.87
C GLU A 39 -7.19 -20.03 -8.83
N GLU A 40 -6.90 -20.23 -10.11
CA GLU A 40 -6.93 -19.16 -11.11
C GLU A 40 -8.35 -18.62 -11.33
N VAL A 41 -9.37 -19.49 -11.38
CA VAL A 41 -10.79 -19.10 -11.47
C VAL A 41 -11.20 -18.28 -10.25
N ALA A 42 -10.83 -18.71 -9.02
CA ALA A 42 -11.13 -17.99 -7.78
C ALA A 42 -10.46 -16.61 -7.72
N SER A 43 -9.25 -16.50 -8.25
CA SER A 43 -8.52 -15.23 -8.34
C SER A 43 -9.20 -14.24 -9.29
N TYR A 44 -9.69 -14.73 -10.42
CA TYR A 44 -10.45 -13.91 -11.38
C TYR A 44 -11.81 -13.48 -10.81
N GLU A 45 -12.51 -14.36 -10.10
CA GLU A 45 -13.78 -14.06 -9.43
C GLU A 45 -13.63 -12.93 -8.41
N LYS A 46 -12.57 -12.97 -7.58
CA LYS A 46 -12.24 -11.88 -6.64
C LYS A 46 -11.98 -10.55 -7.34
N LEU A 47 -11.29 -10.59 -8.48
CA LEU A 47 -11.02 -9.39 -9.27
C LEU A 47 -12.32 -8.79 -9.84
N MET A 48 -13.21 -9.61 -10.38
CA MET A 48 -14.51 -9.17 -10.91
C MET A 48 -15.40 -8.56 -9.83
N LEU A 49 -15.47 -9.18 -8.64
CA LEU A 49 -16.20 -8.63 -7.49
C LEU A 49 -15.66 -7.26 -7.04
N ALA A 50 -14.35 -7.07 -7.08
CA ALA A 50 -13.71 -5.78 -6.78
C ALA A 50 -14.11 -4.70 -7.81
N PHE A 51 -14.14 -5.01 -9.10
CA PHE A 51 -14.58 -4.10 -10.16
C PHE A 51 -16.08 -3.76 -10.08
N GLU A 52 -16.93 -4.74 -9.79
CA GLU A 52 -18.37 -4.51 -9.57
C GLU A 52 -18.64 -3.59 -8.38
N GLY A 53 -17.92 -3.77 -7.29
CA GLY A 53 -17.96 -2.89 -6.12
C GLY A 53 -17.57 -1.45 -6.47
N HIS A 54 -16.55 -1.26 -7.31
CA HIS A 54 -16.12 0.07 -7.76
C HIS A 54 -17.15 0.74 -8.68
N SER A 55 -17.72 0.00 -9.62
CA SER A 55 -18.78 0.48 -10.51
C SER A 55 -20.04 0.90 -9.74
N LYS A 56 -20.49 0.09 -8.78
CA LYS A 56 -21.66 0.40 -7.91
C LYS A 56 -21.41 1.66 -7.06
N ARG A 57 -20.19 1.88 -6.55
CA ARG A 57 -19.82 3.11 -5.82
C ARG A 57 -19.87 4.35 -6.70
N LYS A 58 -19.41 4.27 -7.95
CA LYS A 58 -19.45 5.38 -8.91
C LYS A 58 -20.89 5.75 -9.28
N VAL A 59 -21.76 4.76 -9.50
CA VAL A 59 -23.19 4.99 -9.76
C VAL A 59 -23.90 5.60 -8.55
N LEU A 60 -23.59 5.11 -7.33
CA LEU A 60 -24.14 5.66 -6.09
C LEU A 60 -23.69 7.11 -5.87
N LYS A 61 -22.42 7.43 -6.12
CA LYS A 61 -21.90 8.79 -6.01
C LYS A 61 -22.62 9.74 -6.99
N ASN A 62 -22.78 9.33 -8.26
CA ASN A 62 -23.50 10.12 -9.24
C ASN A 62 -24.99 10.34 -8.86
N ARG A 63 -25.65 9.34 -8.24
CA ARG A 63 -27.03 9.48 -7.73
C ARG A 63 -27.10 10.40 -6.51
N LEU A 64 -26.10 10.38 -5.63
CA LEU A 64 -25.99 11.30 -4.49
C LEU A 64 -25.74 12.74 -4.96
N ASP A 65 -24.87 12.93 -5.94
CA ASP A 65 -24.59 14.25 -6.53
C ASP A 65 -25.84 14.84 -7.23
N LEU A 66 -26.64 14.00 -7.92
CA LEU A 66 -27.93 14.37 -8.50
C LEU A 66 -28.96 14.74 -7.43
N ALA A 67 -29.11 13.91 -6.37
CA ALA A 67 -30.02 14.20 -5.27
C ALA A 67 -29.63 15.47 -4.52
N HIS A 68 -28.32 15.75 -4.37
CA HIS A 68 -27.81 16.98 -3.75
C HIS A 68 -28.14 18.22 -4.62
N SER A 69 -28.03 18.12 -5.95
CA SER A 69 -28.41 19.20 -6.87
C SER A 69 -29.93 19.47 -6.87
N GLU A 70 -30.73 18.43 -6.68
CA GLU A 70 -32.20 18.57 -6.53
C GLU A 70 -32.61 19.22 -5.18
N MET A 71 -31.85 18.97 -4.10
CA MET A 71 -32.11 19.58 -2.78
C MET A 71 -31.64 21.03 -2.65
N THR A 72 -30.72 21.48 -3.52
CA THR A 72 -30.21 22.87 -3.55
C THR A 72 -30.87 23.73 -4.63
N GLY A 73 -31.85 23.17 -5.37
CA GLY A 73 -32.55 23.84 -6.46
C GLY A 73 -33.48 24.92 -5.96
N VAL A 74 -33.21 26.12 -6.40
CA VAL A 74 -34.02 27.31 -6.36
C VAL A 74 -35.36 27.06 -7.05
N ASP A 75 -36.45 27.48 -6.43
CA ASP A 75 -37.78 27.61 -7.00
C ASP A 75 -37.71 28.39 -8.35
N ASP A 76 -38.05 27.73 -9.44
CA ASP A 76 -38.49 28.41 -10.63
C ASP A 76 -39.67 27.68 -11.23
N THR A 77 -40.87 28.15 -10.83
CA THR A 77 -42.16 27.75 -11.40
C THR A 77 -42.30 28.34 -12.79
N THR A 78 -41.86 27.62 -13.80
CA THR A 78 -42.30 27.90 -15.17
C THR A 78 -43.15 26.74 -15.69
N SER A 79 -44.46 27.05 -15.75
CA SER A 79 -45.47 26.19 -16.33
C SER A 79 -45.14 25.80 -17.76
N ILE A 80 -44.90 24.53 -18.02
CA ILE A 80 -44.76 24.00 -19.38
C ILE A 80 -46.15 23.97 -20.01
N ARG A 81 -46.44 24.96 -20.85
CA ARG A 81 -47.58 24.99 -21.73
C ARG A 81 -47.37 23.91 -22.81
N SER A 82 -48.19 22.88 -22.80
CA SER A 82 -48.17 21.86 -23.83
C SER A 82 -48.61 22.46 -25.17
N VAL A 83 -47.66 22.64 -26.08
CA VAL A 83 -47.93 23.04 -27.47
C VAL A 83 -48.39 21.80 -28.24
N LYS A 84 -49.70 21.72 -28.55
CA LYS A 84 -50.20 20.76 -29.53
C LYS A 84 -49.66 21.11 -30.91
N ILE A 85 -48.63 20.40 -31.36
CA ILE A 85 -48.16 20.50 -32.75
C ILE A 85 -49.22 19.84 -33.65
N ARG A 86 -49.98 20.63 -34.36
CA ARG A 86 -50.82 20.14 -35.45
C ARG A 86 -49.91 19.71 -36.61
N THR A 87 -49.85 18.39 -36.85
CA THR A 87 -49.22 17.83 -38.04
C THR A 87 -50.04 18.13 -39.27
N ALA A 88 -49.74 19.23 -39.95
CA ALA A 88 -50.25 19.57 -41.27
C ALA A 88 -49.10 19.48 -42.28
N PHE A 89 -48.65 18.25 -42.56
CA PHE A 89 -47.82 18.01 -43.74
C PHE A 89 -48.23 16.68 -44.37
N SER A 90 -49.12 16.78 -45.31
CA SER A 90 -49.42 15.71 -46.28
C SER A 90 -48.61 16.00 -47.53
N GLY A 91 -47.87 15.05 -48.02
CA GLY A 91 -47.34 15.12 -49.38
C GLY A 91 -45.84 14.82 -49.50
N THR A 92 -45.47 14.42 -50.67
CA THR A 92 -44.16 14.01 -51.18
C THR A 92 -42.96 14.92 -50.78
N LYS A 93 -43.21 16.18 -50.39
CA LYS A 93 -42.21 17.15 -49.94
C LYS A 93 -41.55 16.80 -48.60
N VAL A 94 -42.25 16.09 -47.71
CA VAL A 94 -41.69 15.66 -46.40
C VAL A 94 -40.65 14.55 -46.58
N TRP A 95 -40.91 13.64 -47.51
CA TRP A 95 -39.94 12.58 -47.84
C TRP A 95 -38.67 13.12 -48.50
N ALA A 96 -38.79 14.17 -49.32
CA ALA A 96 -37.65 14.84 -49.93
C ALA A 96 -36.78 15.57 -48.89
N ALA A 97 -37.39 16.21 -47.88
CA ALA A 97 -36.68 16.83 -46.77
C ALA A 97 -35.99 15.82 -45.87
N ALA A 98 -36.66 14.68 -45.56
CA ALA A 98 -36.06 13.60 -44.77
C ALA A 98 -34.87 12.95 -45.49
N ALA A 99 -34.97 12.75 -46.79
CA ALA A 99 -33.88 12.19 -47.63
C ALA A 99 -32.68 13.14 -47.70
N SER A 100 -32.89 14.46 -47.79
CA SER A 100 -31.78 15.42 -47.79
C SER A 100 -31.05 15.49 -46.44
N ILE A 101 -31.79 15.43 -45.32
CA ILE A 101 -31.20 15.38 -43.97
C ILE A 101 -30.39 14.09 -43.78
N ALA A 102 -30.91 12.93 -44.22
CA ALA A 102 -30.20 11.67 -44.16
C ALA A 102 -28.90 11.68 -44.98
N LEU A 103 -28.93 12.31 -46.19
CA LEU A 103 -27.73 12.45 -47.02
C LEU A 103 -26.68 13.38 -46.37
N VAL A 104 -27.07 14.47 -45.74
CA VAL A 104 -26.16 15.38 -45.05
C VAL A 104 -25.53 14.69 -43.85
N ILE A 105 -26.31 13.95 -43.06
CA ILE A 105 -25.79 13.18 -41.89
C ILE A 105 -24.83 12.09 -42.38
N SER A 106 -25.19 11.35 -43.43
CA SER A 106 -24.32 10.29 -44.00
C SER A 106 -23.02 10.87 -44.56
N MET A 107 -23.07 12.01 -45.23
CA MET A 107 -21.88 12.65 -45.79
C MET A 107 -21.00 13.28 -44.71
N SER A 108 -21.60 13.80 -43.65
CA SER A 108 -20.90 14.34 -42.47
C SER A 108 -20.23 13.23 -41.67
N THR A 109 -20.90 12.09 -41.44
CA THR A 109 -20.31 10.93 -40.77
C THR A 109 -19.18 10.28 -41.57
N TYR A 110 -19.33 10.23 -42.90
CA TYR A 110 -18.26 9.74 -43.78
C TYR A 110 -17.04 10.66 -43.79
N ALA A 111 -17.25 11.99 -43.83
CA ALA A 111 -16.17 12.96 -43.74
C ALA A 111 -15.47 12.92 -42.38
N LEU A 112 -16.24 12.77 -41.27
CA LEU A 112 -15.69 12.63 -39.91
C LEU A 112 -14.87 11.34 -39.77
N MET A 113 -15.39 10.25 -40.35
CA MET A 113 -14.69 8.96 -40.28
C MET A 113 -13.38 9.00 -41.05
N ASN A 114 -13.32 9.64 -42.22
CA ASN A 114 -12.09 9.85 -42.98
C ASN A 114 -11.10 10.82 -42.30
N TYR A 115 -11.61 11.79 -41.55
CA TYR A 115 -10.76 12.71 -40.80
C TYR A 115 -10.14 12.06 -39.52
N VAL A 116 -10.89 11.19 -38.86
CA VAL A 116 -10.45 10.52 -37.61
C VAL A 116 -9.58 9.28 -37.90
N SER A 117 -9.77 8.59 -39.02
CA SER A 117 -9.02 7.38 -39.40
C SER A 117 -7.51 7.57 -39.42
N PRO A 118 -6.92 8.63 -40.02
CA PRO A 118 -5.46 8.80 -40.01
C PRO A 118 -4.91 9.11 -38.63
N LEU A 119 -5.68 9.78 -37.74
CA LEU A 119 -5.25 10.03 -36.35
C LEU A 119 -5.13 8.74 -35.54
N ASN A 120 -6.03 7.78 -35.78
CA ASN A 120 -6.02 6.50 -35.07
C ASN A 120 -4.87 5.59 -35.54
N ASN A 121 -4.49 5.65 -36.82
CA ASN A 121 -3.37 4.89 -37.35
C ASN A 121 -2.02 5.41 -36.88
N ASN A 122 -1.86 6.72 -36.76
CA ASN A 122 -0.65 7.33 -36.20
C ASN A 122 -0.50 7.03 -34.70
N ALA A 123 -1.59 7.06 -33.94
CA ALA A 123 -1.57 6.64 -32.53
C ALA A 123 -1.16 5.19 -32.36
N LYS A 124 -1.70 4.27 -33.17
CA LYS A 124 -1.30 2.84 -33.15
C LYS A 124 0.17 2.63 -33.54
N ALA A 125 0.70 3.39 -34.50
CA ALA A 125 2.12 3.33 -34.86
C ALA A 125 3.02 3.80 -33.72
N HIS A 126 2.70 4.91 -33.05
CA HIS A 126 3.42 5.40 -31.89
C HIS A 126 3.35 4.45 -30.69
N TYR A 127 2.18 3.83 -30.42
CA TYR A 127 2.06 2.82 -29.38
C TYR A 127 2.93 1.59 -29.66
N ARG A 128 3.04 1.17 -30.91
CA ARG A 128 3.87 0.04 -31.32
C ARG A 128 5.36 0.36 -31.20
N GLU A 129 5.77 1.56 -31.57
CA GLU A 129 7.15 2.04 -31.43
C GLU A 129 7.53 2.15 -29.96
N LEU A 130 6.67 2.77 -29.13
CA LEU A 130 6.88 2.88 -27.68
C LEU A 130 6.95 1.51 -26.98
N SER A 131 6.13 0.56 -27.41
CA SER A 131 6.17 -0.80 -26.85
C SER A 131 7.47 -1.54 -27.20
N LEU A 132 7.99 -1.36 -28.42
CA LEU A 132 9.28 -1.92 -28.83
C LEU A 132 10.46 -1.27 -28.09
N ASP A 133 10.40 0.02 -27.82
CA ASP A 133 11.43 0.72 -27.05
C ASP A 133 11.38 0.32 -25.57
N LEU A 134 10.19 0.12 -25.00
CA LEU A 134 10.03 -0.45 -23.65
C LEU A 134 10.58 -1.89 -23.56
N GLU A 135 10.40 -2.72 -24.57
CA GLU A 135 11.02 -4.05 -24.62
C GLU A 135 12.54 -3.98 -24.71
N LYS A 136 13.10 -3.08 -25.52
CA LYS A 136 14.54 -2.84 -25.59
C LYS A 136 15.11 -2.37 -24.27
N VAL A 137 14.44 -1.42 -23.59
CA VAL A 137 14.84 -0.94 -22.25
C VAL A 137 14.79 -2.07 -21.23
N LYS A 138 13.70 -2.87 -21.21
CA LYS A 138 13.59 -4.04 -20.33
C LYS A 138 14.68 -5.09 -20.61
N SER A 139 15.00 -5.33 -21.87
CA SER A 139 16.06 -6.30 -22.24
C SER A 139 17.45 -5.79 -21.88
N SER A 140 17.70 -4.49 -22.04
CA SER A 140 18.95 -3.86 -21.62
C SER A 140 19.11 -3.86 -20.10
N GLN A 141 18.04 -3.52 -19.36
CA GLN A 141 18.03 -3.66 -17.89
C GLN A 141 18.30 -5.10 -17.44
N LYS A 142 17.71 -6.08 -18.12
CA LYS A 142 17.93 -7.51 -17.81
C LYS A 142 19.35 -7.96 -18.12
N LYS A 143 19.98 -7.40 -19.16
CA LYS A 143 21.41 -7.62 -19.47
C LYS A 143 22.32 -6.99 -18.43
N ILE A 144 22.09 -5.73 -18.09
CA ILE A 144 22.86 -5.00 -17.05
C ILE A 144 22.74 -5.71 -15.70
N LEU A 145 21.55 -6.14 -15.31
CA LEU A 145 21.33 -6.94 -14.10
C LEU A 145 22.05 -8.29 -14.14
N LYS A 146 22.14 -8.91 -15.30
CA LYS A 146 22.87 -10.17 -15.48
C LYS A 146 24.40 -9.99 -15.41
N GLU A 147 24.93 -8.91 -15.98
CA GLU A 147 26.34 -8.54 -15.90
C GLU A 147 26.74 -8.11 -14.48
N ILE A 148 25.91 -7.33 -13.80
CA ILE A 148 26.12 -6.95 -12.38
C ILE A 148 26.10 -8.19 -11.47
N ASN A 149 25.27 -9.20 -11.78
CA ASN A 149 25.18 -10.44 -10.99
C ASN A 149 26.31 -11.43 -11.30
N GLN A 150 27.01 -11.31 -12.43
CA GLN A 150 28.18 -12.15 -12.74
C GLN A 150 29.48 -11.65 -12.08
N ASP A 151 29.59 -10.35 -11.80
CA ASP A 151 30.77 -9.75 -11.15
C ASP A 151 30.66 -9.63 -9.61
N LYS A 152 29.48 -9.92 -9.05
CA LYS A 152 29.33 -9.99 -7.61
C LYS A 152 29.40 -11.44 -7.15
N GLN A 153 30.47 -11.78 -6.41
CA GLN A 153 30.39 -12.82 -5.38
C GLN A 153 28.97 -12.78 -4.78
N VAL A 154 28.33 -13.96 -4.69
CA VAL A 154 26.94 -14.14 -4.25
C VAL A 154 26.66 -13.27 -3.01
N VAL A 155 26.28 -12.04 -3.21
CA VAL A 155 25.67 -11.25 -2.13
C VAL A 155 24.27 -11.84 -2.00
N LYS A 156 24.10 -12.71 -1.01
CA LYS A 156 22.77 -13.21 -0.62
C LYS A 156 21.85 -12.00 -0.54
N GLN A 157 20.82 -11.99 -1.40
CA GLN A 157 19.85 -10.90 -1.39
C GLN A 157 19.09 -10.98 -0.08
N ALA A 158 18.92 -9.85 0.63
CA ALA A 158 18.16 -9.83 1.86
C ALA A 158 16.75 -10.35 1.57
N SER A 159 16.35 -11.40 2.26
CA SER A 159 15.07 -12.09 2.05
C SER A 159 13.91 -11.30 2.66
N PHE A 160 14.19 -10.46 3.66
CA PHE A 160 13.20 -9.69 4.41
C PHE A 160 13.78 -8.33 4.79
N GLY A 161 12.90 -7.31 4.85
CA GLY A 161 13.25 -5.96 5.26
C GLY A 161 12.22 -5.39 6.24
N GLY A 162 12.68 -4.57 7.16
CA GLY A 162 11.86 -3.88 8.14
C GLY A 162 12.59 -2.68 8.71
N THR A 163 12.03 -2.14 9.78
CA THR A 163 12.61 -1.03 10.52
C THR A 163 12.90 -1.43 11.95
N ALA A 164 13.90 -0.84 12.56
CA ALA A 164 14.24 -1.02 13.96
C ALA A 164 14.63 0.31 14.60
N ILE A 165 14.59 0.35 15.93
CA ILE A 165 15.06 1.49 16.73
C ILE A 165 16.03 1.07 17.82
N ALA A 166 17.08 1.86 18.04
CA ALA A 166 17.92 1.70 19.22
C ALA A 166 17.14 2.08 20.49
N ILE A 167 17.19 1.25 21.52
CA ILE A 167 16.55 1.51 22.84
C ILE A 167 17.55 1.72 23.96
N SER A 168 18.84 1.49 23.71
CA SER A 168 19.93 1.71 24.64
C SER A 168 21.19 2.17 23.91
N ALA A 169 21.98 3.03 24.52
CA ALA A 169 23.28 3.44 24.01
C ALA A 169 24.23 2.25 23.78
N ASP A 170 24.09 1.21 24.58
CA ASP A 170 24.94 0.02 24.55
C ASP A 170 24.61 -0.95 23.41
N GLY A 171 23.74 -0.59 22.47
CA GLY A 171 23.47 -1.38 21.26
C GLY A 171 22.27 -2.33 21.36
N TYR A 172 21.33 -2.11 22.28
CA TYR A 172 20.07 -2.82 22.25
C TYR A 172 19.11 -2.19 21.25
N ILE A 173 18.52 -3.03 20.40
CA ILE A 173 17.68 -2.70 19.26
C ILE A 173 16.32 -3.36 19.44
N LEU A 174 15.26 -2.66 19.08
CA LEU A 174 13.89 -3.13 19.09
C LEU A 174 13.33 -3.14 17.67
N THR A 175 12.64 -4.22 17.30
CA THR A 175 11.89 -4.34 16.05
C THR A 175 10.69 -5.28 16.23
N SER A 176 9.87 -5.44 15.20
CA SER A 176 8.78 -6.42 15.19
C SER A 176 9.30 -7.85 15.00
N TYR A 177 8.70 -8.80 15.72
CA TYR A 177 9.10 -10.21 15.65
C TYR A 177 8.89 -10.81 14.25
N HIS A 178 7.75 -10.53 13.61
CA HIS A 178 7.45 -11.04 12.27
C HIS A 178 8.48 -10.63 11.21
N VAL A 179 9.21 -9.50 11.40
CA VAL A 179 10.27 -9.04 10.49
C VAL A 179 11.45 -10.00 10.46
N ILE A 180 11.69 -10.74 11.59
CA ILE A 180 12.90 -11.56 11.75
C ILE A 180 12.62 -13.01 12.13
N LYS A 181 11.35 -13.45 12.17
CA LYS A 181 10.97 -14.79 12.64
C LYS A 181 11.60 -15.91 11.81
N ASP A 182 11.66 -15.73 10.49
CA ASP A 182 12.12 -16.73 9.52
C ASP A 182 13.53 -16.44 8.98
N VAL A 183 14.38 -15.78 9.80
CA VAL A 183 15.71 -15.30 9.39
C VAL A 183 16.79 -15.83 10.31
N GLU A 184 17.87 -16.36 9.73
CA GLU A 184 19.02 -16.89 10.51
C GLU A 184 19.95 -15.76 10.97
N THR A 185 20.26 -14.82 10.09
CA THR A 185 21.20 -13.73 10.38
C THR A 185 20.54 -12.38 10.12
N VAL A 186 20.59 -11.50 11.12
CA VAL A 186 19.98 -10.16 11.06
C VAL A 186 21.07 -9.11 11.13
N TYR A 187 20.95 -8.11 10.26
CA TYR A 187 21.78 -6.91 10.27
C TYR A 187 20.91 -5.66 10.31
N ILE A 188 21.48 -4.59 10.84
CA ILE A 188 20.91 -3.25 10.76
C ILE A 188 21.92 -2.31 10.11
N GLU A 189 21.39 -1.28 9.44
CA GLU A 189 22.20 -0.20 8.88
C GLU A 189 21.39 1.09 8.76
N ASN A 190 22.06 2.23 8.75
CA ASN A 190 21.53 3.53 8.40
C ASN A 190 22.63 4.44 7.83
N LYS A 191 22.35 5.73 7.60
CA LYS A 191 23.35 6.66 7.07
C LYS A 191 24.56 6.90 7.99
N LYS A 192 24.40 6.70 9.30
CA LYS A 192 25.44 6.95 10.31
C LYS A 192 26.23 5.71 10.67
N PHE A 193 25.56 4.57 10.72
CA PHE A 193 26.14 3.29 11.07
C PHE A 193 26.10 2.35 9.87
N SER A 194 27.25 1.85 9.46
CA SER A 194 27.37 0.78 8.49
C SER A 194 26.74 -0.51 9.03
N ARG A 195 26.66 -1.51 8.20
CA ARG A 195 26.04 -2.81 8.52
C ARG A 195 26.57 -3.41 9.84
N LEU A 196 25.68 -3.54 10.84
CA LEU A 196 25.96 -4.12 12.14
C LEU A 196 25.18 -5.43 12.32
N LYS A 197 25.86 -6.49 12.72
CA LYS A 197 25.24 -7.79 13.03
C LYS A 197 24.50 -7.75 14.34
N LEU A 198 23.33 -8.40 14.40
CA LEU A 198 22.50 -8.49 15.59
C LEU A 198 22.35 -9.94 16.07
N LYS A 199 22.22 -10.09 17.40
CA LYS A 199 21.84 -11.33 18.09
C LYS A 199 20.54 -11.13 18.83
N LYS A 200 19.64 -12.12 18.75
CA LYS A 200 18.36 -12.14 19.50
C LYS A 200 18.64 -12.26 20.99
N VAL A 201 18.04 -11.40 21.80
CA VAL A 201 18.15 -11.40 23.26
C VAL A 201 16.83 -11.79 23.92
N TYR A 202 15.72 -11.24 23.41
CA TYR A 202 14.39 -11.51 23.93
C TYR A 202 13.38 -11.47 22.79
N THR A 203 12.39 -12.35 22.85
CA THR A 203 11.32 -12.45 21.85
C THR A 203 9.97 -12.55 22.55
N ASP A 204 9.02 -11.76 22.11
CA ASP A 204 7.62 -11.80 22.50
C ASP A 204 6.74 -11.94 21.25
N PRO A 205 6.36 -13.18 20.88
CA PRO A 205 5.52 -13.40 19.70
C PRO A 205 4.08 -12.87 19.87
N LEU A 206 3.58 -12.76 21.11
CA LEU A 206 2.22 -12.26 21.40
C LEU A 206 2.13 -10.76 21.18
N LEU A 207 3.15 -10.02 21.60
CA LEU A 207 3.24 -8.58 21.36
C LEU A 207 3.89 -8.24 20.00
N ASP A 208 4.27 -9.25 19.22
CA ASP A 208 5.02 -9.06 17.97
C ASP A 208 6.30 -8.22 18.15
N LEU A 209 7.03 -8.42 19.26
CA LEU A 209 8.24 -7.66 19.59
C LEU A 209 9.46 -8.55 19.73
N VAL A 210 10.62 -8.02 19.36
CA VAL A 210 11.92 -8.66 19.60
C VAL A 210 12.96 -7.64 20.01
N ILE A 211 13.72 -7.94 21.06
CA ILE A 211 14.90 -7.18 21.48
C ILE A 211 16.13 -7.93 21.00
N MET A 212 16.99 -7.21 20.31
CA MET A 212 18.25 -7.72 19.80
C MET A 212 19.41 -6.89 20.34
N LYS A 213 20.61 -7.45 20.30
CA LYS A 213 21.85 -6.79 20.71
C LYS A 213 22.81 -6.74 19.53
N VAL A 214 23.48 -5.63 19.32
CA VAL A 214 24.60 -5.53 18.37
C VAL A 214 25.71 -6.49 18.84
N GLU A 215 26.10 -7.39 17.92
CA GLU A 215 27.17 -8.38 18.09
C GLU A 215 28.21 -8.14 16.98
N ASP A 216 28.90 -7.00 17.08
CA ASP A 216 29.90 -6.55 16.12
C ASP A 216 31.06 -5.89 16.86
N ASP A 217 32.28 -6.39 16.63
CA ASP A 217 33.49 -5.90 17.34
C ASP A 217 33.82 -4.43 17.00
N SER A 218 33.37 -3.93 15.86
CA SER A 218 33.54 -2.54 15.45
C SER A 218 32.60 -1.58 16.20
N PHE A 219 31.51 -2.10 16.78
CA PHE A 219 30.52 -1.29 17.47
C PHE A 219 31.00 -0.92 18.89
N LYS A 220 30.98 0.38 19.19
CA LYS A 220 31.28 0.88 20.53
C LYS A 220 30.03 1.32 21.28
N THR A 221 29.29 2.23 20.68
CA THR A 221 28.07 2.79 21.28
C THR A 221 27.29 3.60 20.22
N PHE A 222 25.97 3.67 20.39
CA PHE A 222 25.15 4.63 19.64
C PHE A 222 25.26 6.07 20.18
N GLY A 223 25.86 6.23 21.37
CA GLY A 223 25.79 7.49 22.12
C GLY A 223 24.47 7.67 22.87
N PRO A 224 24.28 8.79 23.57
CA PRO A 224 23.06 9.05 24.31
C PRO A 224 21.87 9.20 23.37
N LEU A 225 20.83 8.39 23.62
CA LEU A 225 19.58 8.47 22.83
C LEU A 225 18.86 9.78 23.15
N PRO A 226 18.38 10.53 22.13
CA PRO A 226 17.82 11.87 22.34
C PRO A 226 16.38 11.87 22.86
N PHE A 227 15.70 10.73 22.84
CA PHE A 227 14.30 10.54 23.24
C PHE A 227 14.17 9.76 24.55
N THR A 228 12.99 9.73 25.11
CA THR A 228 12.62 8.83 26.22
C THR A 228 11.29 8.14 25.94
N PHE A 229 10.94 7.15 26.76
CA PHE A 229 9.63 6.49 26.70
C PHE A 229 8.59 7.39 27.39
N ARG A 230 7.45 7.62 26.71
CA ARG A 230 6.33 8.31 27.35
C ARG A 230 5.81 7.51 28.56
N LYS A 231 5.45 8.20 29.62
CA LYS A 231 5.04 7.57 30.89
C LYS A 231 3.55 7.21 30.92
N THR A 232 2.73 7.98 30.21
CA THR A 232 1.26 7.83 30.14
C THR A 232 0.86 7.36 28.76
N ASP A 233 -0.25 6.65 28.67
CA ASP A 233 -0.87 6.34 27.38
C ASP A 233 -1.34 7.63 26.70
N LEU A 234 -1.56 7.55 25.39
CA LEU A 234 -2.08 8.65 24.59
C LEU A 234 -3.60 8.63 24.56
N ASP A 235 -4.16 9.82 24.39
CA ASP A 235 -5.57 10.02 24.14
C ASP A 235 -5.90 9.99 22.65
N LEU A 236 -7.18 9.77 22.35
CA LEU A 236 -7.71 9.82 20.99
C LEU A 236 -7.43 11.20 20.37
N GLY A 237 -6.95 11.21 19.12
CA GLY A 237 -6.67 12.44 18.38
C GLY A 237 -5.31 13.07 18.68
N GLU A 238 -4.49 12.54 19.60
CA GLU A 238 -3.13 13.04 19.79
C GLU A 238 -2.28 12.82 18.53
N LYS A 239 -1.48 13.85 18.20
CA LYS A 239 -0.56 13.81 17.05
C LYS A 239 0.60 12.86 17.28
N VAL A 240 0.87 12.06 16.28
CA VAL A 240 1.96 11.08 16.30
C VAL A 240 2.69 11.07 14.97
N PHE A 241 3.96 10.62 14.98
CA PHE A 241 4.72 10.41 13.75
C PHE A 241 5.61 9.18 13.85
N THR A 242 5.97 8.63 12.71
CA THR A 242 6.87 7.48 12.57
C THR A 242 7.99 7.79 11.61
N LEU A 243 9.11 7.09 11.81
CA LEU A 243 10.24 7.01 10.90
C LEU A 243 10.47 5.55 10.55
N GLY A 244 10.71 5.23 9.29
CA GLY A 244 10.95 3.85 8.89
C GLY A 244 11.57 3.72 7.51
N TYR A 245 11.90 2.49 7.14
CA TYR A 245 12.59 2.14 5.89
C TYR A 245 11.71 1.25 5.00
N PRO A 246 10.66 1.81 4.35
CA PRO A 246 9.94 1.08 3.29
C PRO A 246 10.76 0.98 2.00
N LYS A 247 11.88 1.65 1.94
CA LYS A 247 12.91 1.68 0.90
C LYS A 247 14.25 2.05 1.52
N GLN A 248 15.32 2.16 0.72
CA GLN A 248 16.68 2.49 1.20
C GLN A 248 16.81 3.82 1.96
N ASP A 249 15.90 4.77 1.74
CA ASP A 249 15.87 6.02 2.50
C ASP A 249 14.83 5.99 3.61
N VAL A 250 15.13 6.66 4.73
CA VAL A 250 14.19 6.87 5.82
C VAL A 250 12.97 7.67 5.34
N VAL A 251 11.79 7.18 5.66
CA VAL A 251 10.51 7.82 5.33
C VAL A 251 9.83 8.29 6.61
N PHE A 252 9.37 9.52 6.59
CA PHE A 252 8.56 10.13 7.64
C PHE A 252 7.08 9.96 7.33
N GLY A 253 6.29 9.57 8.34
CA GLY A 253 4.84 9.55 8.31
C GLY A 253 4.29 10.27 9.54
N GLU A 254 3.24 11.07 9.37
CA GLU A 254 2.56 11.78 10.47
C GLU A 254 1.07 11.53 10.42
N GLY A 255 0.43 11.51 11.59
CA GLY A 255 -1.00 11.33 11.76
C GLY A 255 -1.44 11.48 13.21
N TYR A 256 -2.42 10.68 13.60
CA TYR A 256 -3.07 10.76 14.90
C TYR A 256 -3.34 9.37 15.48
N ILE A 257 -3.57 9.29 16.80
CA ILE A 257 -4.17 8.14 17.43
C ILE A 257 -5.65 8.09 17.02
N SER A 258 -6.03 7.07 16.27
CA SER A 258 -7.42 6.85 15.81
C SER A 258 -8.21 5.93 16.73
N SER A 259 -7.54 5.12 17.57
CA SER A 259 -8.13 4.41 18.71
C SER A 259 -7.05 4.14 19.75
N VAL A 260 -7.46 4.24 21.03
CA VAL A 260 -6.59 3.89 22.18
C VAL A 260 -6.39 2.38 22.35
N ASN A 261 -7.19 1.57 21.65
CA ASN A 261 -7.08 0.13 21.57
C ASN A 261 -6.79 -0.30 20.13
N GLY A 262 -6.11 -1.42 19.98
CA GLY A 262 -5.82 -2.06 18.71
C GLY A 262 -7.02 -2.83 18.14
N TYR A 263 -6.70 -3.80 17.27
CA TYR A 263 -7.67 -4.66 16.62
C TYR A 263 -8.44 -5.49 17.67
N GLU A 264 -9.77 -5.66 17.48
CA GLU A 264 -10.66 -6.40 18.38
C GLU A 264 -10.56 -6.00 19.86
N GLY A 265 -10.23 -4.74 20.14
CA GLY A 265 -10.12 -4.24 21.50
C GLY A 265 -8.79 -4.56 22.20
N ASP A 266 -7.76 -4.96 21.46
CA ASP A 266 -6.41 -5.20 21.99
C ASP A 266 -5.90 -3.95 22.74
N THR A 267 -5.77 -4.06 24.07
CA THR A 267 -5.31 -2.97 24.93
C THR A 267 -3.81 -2.72 24.85
N ALA A 268 -3.03 -3.67 24.29
CA ALA A 268 -1.59 -3.56 24.15
C ALA A 268 -1.16 -2.71 22.94
N SER A 269 -2.08 -2.40 22.02
CA SER A 269 -1.80 -1.66 20.80
C SER A 269 -2.65 -0.40 20.70
N TYR A 270 -2.15 0.57 19.92
CA TYR A 270 -2.92 1.69 19.38
C TYR A 270 -3.35 1.38 17.95
N GLN A 271 -4.51 1.88 17.53
CA GLN A 271 -4.81 2.09 16.14
C GLN A 271 -4.39 3.52 15.75
N ILE A 272 -3.67 3.66 14.64
CA ILE A 272 -3.11 4.94 14.20
C ILE A 272 -3.55 5.27 12.77
N ALA A 273 -3.84 6.54 12.53
CA ALA A 273 -4.11 7.09 11.21
C ALA A 273 -2.83 7.72 10.64
N VAL A 274 -1.79 6.89 10.52
CA VAL A 274 -0.51 7.26 9.91
C VAL A 274 -0.33 6.42 8.65
N PRO A 275 0.09 7.01 7.50
CA PRO A 275 0.44 6.23 6.32
C PRO A 275 1.62 5.29 6.63
N VAL A 276 1.36 3.99 6.64
CA VAL A 276 2.38 2.95 6.86
C VAL A 276 2.46 2.05 5.62
N ASN A 277 3.68 1.76 5.19
CA ASN A 277 3.97 0.89 4.05
C ASN A 277 4.78 -0.34 4.50
N PRO A 278 4.77 -1.45 3.74
CA PRO A 278 5.67 -2.58 3.98
C PRO A 278 7.12 -2.09 4.15
N GLY A 279 7.82 -2.66 5.13
CA GLY A 279 9.16 -2.21 5.54
C GLY A 279 9.19 -1.20 6.70
N GLN A 280 8.07 -0.56 7.06
CA GLN A 280 7.98 0.29 8.25
C GLN A 280 7.66 -0.47 9.54
N SER A 281 7.32 -1.76 9.45
CA SER A 281 7.14 -2.65 10.60
C SER A 281 8.39 -2.69 11.47
N GLY A 282 8.22 -2.60 12.78
CA GLY A 282 9.31 -2.47 13.75
C GLY A 282 9.81 -1.03 13.94
N GLY A 283 9.31 -0.08 13.15
CA GLY A 283 9.64 1.34 13.25
C GLY A 283 9.04 2.00 14.49
N PRO A 284 9.72 3.03 15.03
CA PRO A 284 9.22 3.77 16.19
C PRO A 284 8.02 4.64 15.85
N LEU A 285 7.09 4.72 16.80
CA LEU A 285 6.03 5.72 16.83
C LEU A 285 6.36 6.73 17.95
N PHE A 286 6.36 8.02 17.62
CA PHE A 286 6.65 9.12 18.54
C PHE A 286 5.46 10.05 18.71
N ASP A 287 5.36 10.67 19.90
CA ASP A 287 4.46 11.80 20.13
C ASP A 287 5.04 13.12 19.58
N ALA A 288 4.27 14.20 19.65
CA ALA A 288 4.68 15.52 19.16
C ALA A 288 5.91 16.09 19.90
N GLN A 289 6.26 15.57 21.06
CA GLN A 289 7.43 15.97 21.86
C GLN A 289 8.65 15.07 21.62
N GLY A 290 8.54 14.06 20.76
CA GLY A 290 9.60 13.11 20.46
C GLY A 290 9.80 12.05 21.53
N ASN A 291 8.80 11.74 22.36
CA ASN A 291 8.84 10.55 23.20
C ASN A 291 8.42 9.32 22.41
N LEU A 292 9.10 8.20 22.63
CA LEU A 292 8.71 6.91 22.06
C LEU A 292 7.43 6.42 22.78
N ILE A 293 6.40 6.18 21.97
CA ILE A 293 5.07 5.78 22.45
C ILE A 293 4.66 4.39 21.97
N GLY A 294 5.29 3.89 20.92
CA GLY A 294 4.99 2.56 20.38
C GLY A 294 5.93 2.12 19.29
N ILE A 295 5.70 0.90 18.82
CA ILE A 295 6.39 0.27 17.70
C ILE A 295 5.34 -0.13 16.67
N VAL A 296 5.52 0.32 15.44
CA VAL A 296 4.62 0.02 14.32
C VAL A 296 4.66 -1.49 14.03
N SER A 297 3.53 -2.15 14.16
CA SER A 297 3.39 -3.59 13.91
C SER A 297 2.95 -3.90 12.46
N GLY A 298 2.34 -2.95 11.75
CA GLY A 298 1.93 -3.13 10.36
C GLY A 298 0.49 -2.72 10.09
N LYS A 299 -0.03 -3.14 8.93
CA LYS A 299 -1.42 -2.97 8.51
C LYS A 299 -2.16 -4.29 8.65
N HIS A 300 -3.37 -4.27 9.18
CA HIS A 300 -4.33 -5.33 8.90
C HIS A 300 -4.92 -5.11 7.51
N THR A 301 -4.84 -6.13 6.66
CA THR A 301 -5.31 -6.07 5.25
C THR A 301 -6.81 -5.88 5.11
N GLU A 302 -7.57 -6.18 6.17
CA GLU A 302 -9.04 -6.10 6.18
C GLU A 302 -9.57 -4.67 6.41
N TYR A 303 -8.76 -3.74 6.91
CA TYR A 303 -9.15 -2.35 7.16
C TYR A 303 -8.24 -1.39 6.41
N GLU A 304 -8.69 -0.95 5.23
CA GLU A 304 -7.98 0.07 4.44
C GLU A 304 -7.77 1.36 5.28
N GLY A 305 -6.52 1.79 5.36
CA GLY A 305 -6.14 3.05 6.04
C GLY A 305 -5.82 2.93 7.52
N SER A 306 -5.99 1.76 8.15
CA SER A 306 -5.65 1.54 9.56
C SER A 306 -4.29 0.87 9.69
N ALA A 307 -3.45 1.43 10.56
CA ALA A 307 -2.21 0.82 11.00
C ALA A 307 -2.24 0.66 12.53
N PHE A 308 -1.41 -0.25 13.05
CA PHE A 308 -1.36 -0.55 14.48
C PHE A 308 0.06 -0.38 15.00
N ALA A 309 0.17 0.00 16.27
CA ALA A 309 1.44 0.13 16.95
C ALA A 309 1.34 -0.43 18.37
N VAL A 310 2.24 -1.32 18.72
CA VAL A 310 2.35 -1.87 20.06
C VAL A 310 2.82 -0.76 21.01
N LYS A 311 2.11 -0.58 22.12
CA LYS A 311 2.39 0.48 23.09
C LYS A 311 3.74 0.30 23.77
N ALA A 312 4.57 1.33 23.81
CA ALA A 312 5.88 1.29 24.43
C ALA A 312 5.85 1.02 25.93
N ASN A 313 4.73 1.28 26.61
CA ASN A 313 4.54 0.97 28.03
C ASN A 313 4.56 -0.56 28.31
N TYR A 314 4.03 -1.38 27.41
CA TYR A 314 4.10 -2.85 27.54
C TYR A 314 5.55 -3.33 27.40
N LEU A 315 6.28 -2.84 26.39
CA LEU A 315 7.71 -3.13 26.26
C LEU A 315 8.50 -2.73 27.51
N LYS A 316 8.27 -1.51 28.02
CA LYS A 316 8.92 -1.02 29.22
C LYS A 316 8.64 -1.92 30.42
N LYS A 317 7.38 -2.34 30.63
CA LYS A 317 7.00 -3.30 31.67
C LYS A 317 7.74 -4.62 31.51
N THR A 318 7.80 -5.17 30.30
CA THR A 318 8.53 -6.42 29.99
C THR A 318 10.02 -6.30 30.35
N ILE A 319 10.69 -5.20 29.97
CA ILE A 319 12.10 -4.99 30.32
C ILE A 319 12.29 -4.90 31.84
N LEU A 320 11.45 -4.15 32.54
CA LEU A 320 11.59 -3.94 34.00
C LEU A 320 11.22 -5.17 34.85
N SER A 321 10.31 -6.02 34.34
CA SER A 321 9.89 -7.26 35.04
C SER A 321 10.80 -8.45 34.78
N ASN A 322 11.69 -8.38 33.80
CA ASN A 322 12.66 -9.43 33.48
C ASN A 322 14.03 -9.04 34.05
N ASP A 323 14.50 -9.73 35.07
CA ASP A 323 15.76 -9.41 35.80
C ASP A 323 16.95 -9.31 34.84
N SER A 324 17.07 -10.22 33.88
CA SER A 324 18.17 -10.22 32.91
C SER A 324 18.13 -9.01 31.98
N LEU A 325 16.94 -8.63 31.48
CA LEU A 325 16.80 -7.46 30.63
C LEU A 325 17.03 -6.17 31.42
N ASN A 326 16.44 -6.07 32.60
CA ASN A 326 16.55 -4.89 33.47
C ASN A 326 17.99 -4.63 33.93
N ALA A 327 18.76 -5.67 34.21
CA ALA A 327 20.17 -5.54 34.58
C ALA A 327 21.04 -5.02 33.41
N ASN A 328 20.71 -5.38 32.20
CA ASN A 328 21.55 -5.13 31.03
C ASN A 328 21.09 -3.93 30.15
N ILE A 329 19.78 -3.59 30.11
CA ILE A 329 19.24 -2.56 29.23
C ILE A 329 19.05 -1.26 29.99
N LYS A 330 19.87 -0.26 29.68
CA LYS A 330 19.75 1.09 30.24
C LYS A 330 18.88 1.95 29.34
N LEU A 331 17.57 2.00 29.63
CA LEU A 331 16.63 2.84 28.89
C LEU A 331 16.94 4.35 29.06
N PRO A 332 16.71 5.17 28.01
CA PRO A 332 16.93 6.61 28.06
C PRO A 332 15.98 7.28 29.07
N LYS A 333 16.53 8.17 29.91
CA LYS A 333 15.80 8.85 31.00
C LYS A 333 15.44 10.31 30.68
N ILE A 334 16.13 10.91 29.73
CA ILE A 334 16.01 12.34 29.38
C ILE A 334 15.59 12.48 27.93
N ASN A 335 14.59 13.31 27.68
CA ASN A 335 14.20 13.69 26.33
C ASN A 335 14.84 15.03 25.98
N TYR A 336 15.83 15.00 25.10
CA TYR A 336 16.52 16.21 24.60
C TYR A 336 15.78 16.87 23.42
N LEU A 337 14.67 16.28 22.93
CA LEU A 337 13.93 16.74 21.76
C LEU A 337 12.77 17.68 22.10
N ARG A 338 12.33 17.69 23.35
CA ARG A 338 11.08 18.31 23.80
C ARG A 338 10.82 19.74 23.33
N ASN A 339 11.89 20.54 23.16
CA ASN A 339 11.78 21.95 22.77
C ASN A 339 12.35 22.21 21.38
N GLN A 340 12.58 21.14 20.58
CA GLN A 340 13.12 21.29 19.24
C GLN A 340 11.99 21.38 18.22
N GLY A 341 12.25 22.14 17.15
CA GLY A 341 11.35 22.12 15.99
C GLY A 341 11.34 20.76 15.31
N LYS A 342 10.21 20.38 14.72
CA LYS A 342 9.97 19.06 14.13
C LYS A 342 11.10 18.60 13.19
N ILE A 343 11.59 19.47 12.30
CA ILE A 343 12.66 19.14 11.34
C ILE A 343 13.93 18.72 12.07
N GLN A 344 14.34 19.46 13.11
CA GLN A 344 15.53 19.15 13.89
C GLN A 344 15.36 17.86 14.70
N MET A 345 14.17 17.66 15.28
CA MET A 345 13.80 16.42 15.97
C MET A 345 13.96 15.21 15.06
N ILE A 346 13.41 15.25 13.84
CA ILE A 346 13.52 14.18 12.85
C ILE A 346 14.99 13.90 12.50
N LYS A 347 15.79 14.96 12.24
CA LYS A 347 17.22 14.83 11.95
C LYS A 347 17.99 14.13 13.07
N ASN A 348 17.63 14.39 14.32
CA ASN A 348 18.28 13.77 15.46
C ASN A 348 17.80 12.32 15.68
N LEU A 349 16.53 12.01 15.39
CA LEU A 349 15.96 10.68 15.58
C LEU A 349 16.40 9.69 14.50
N GLN A 350 16.55 10.12 13.25
CA GLN A 350 16.91 9.24 12.13
C GLN A 350 18.24 8.49 12.35
N ASP A 351 19.15 9.02 13.15
CA ASP A 351 20.43 8.39 13.48
C ASP A 351 20.27 7.12 14.34
N TYR A 352 19.09 6.95 14.97
CA TYR A 352 18.78 5.84 15.86
C TYR A 352 17.73 4.90 15.30
N VAL A 353 17.25 5.17 14.08
CA VAL A 353 16.33 4.32 13.32
C VAL A 353 17.13 3.62 12.22
N PHE A 354 16.88 2.33 12.02
CA PHE A 354 17.68 1.47 11.16
C PHE A 354 16.81 0.69 10.17
N GLU A 355 17.34 0.46 8.98
CA GLU A 355 16.86 -0.59 8.09
C GLU A 355 17.29 -1.95 8.64
N VAL A 356 16.36 -2.91 8.72
CA VAL A 356 16.63 -4.30 9.09
C VAL A 356 16.78 -5.13 7.84
N LYS A 357 17.84 -5.92 7.75
CA LYS A 357 18.11 -6.86 6.65
C LYS A 357 18.31 -8.27 7.19
N GLY A 358 17.47 -9.18 6.74
CA GLY A 358 17.51 -10.59 7.12
C GLY A 358 18.08 -11.47 6.01
N TYR A 359 18.86 -12.47 6.40
CA TYR A 359 19.52 -13.42 5.48
C TYR A 359 19.35 -14.83 6.02
N ASN A 360 19.05 -15.78 5.11
CA ASN A 360 18.98 -17.23 5.34
C ASN A 360 20.15 -17.94 4.70
#